data_80490c54176877c6b39720c6e1bbee33
#
_entry.id   80490c54176877c6b39720c6e1bbee33
#
_cell.length_a   1.000
_cell.length_b   1.000
_cell.length_c   1.000
_cell.angle_alpha   90.00
_cell.angle_beta   90.00
_cell.angle_gamma   90.00
#
_symmetry.space_group_name_H-M   'P 1'
#
loop_
_entity.id
_entity.type
_entity.pdbx_description
1 polymer ?
#
loop_
_entity_poly.entity_id
_entity_poly.type
_entity_poly.pdbx_seq_one_letter_code
_entity_poly.pdbx_strand_id
1 'polypeptide(L)'
;MRWDLFCAVVDNLGDIGVCWRLARQLAAEHRAEVRLWVDDLTTFRQLAPGLDVEAPSEVPASYVQAMKSRTQAPVWINLEYLSAEQWVGRYHGLPSPQPPLVKYFFFPGFTSDTGGLLMERGLKQRRAAFQADKTGQAAFLSGIGLTKPEPGEHLISLFCYPQAPMAALFDALATGMQPTLAIAFAETPAAQALVAAGLASGGRRGRLRAQIVPFLTQDDYDRVLWACDWNFVRGEDSFMRAQLAARPFVWQVYPQQEENHRIKMQAFLARYLGASAMGASAGLVDLWTAWNGLIPPARMAPAWIASMATMQGISHLARLWAESLDAPGDLAGNLARFCEERV
;
A
#
# COMPACT_ATOMS: atom_id res chain seq x y z
N MET A 1 -3.72 -24.70 12.85
CA MET A 1 -2.60 -24.93 11.88
C MET A 1 -1.46 -24.02 12.29
N ARG A 2 -0.20 -24.47 12.14
CA ARG A 2 1.00 -23.65 12.40
C ARG A 2 1.58 -23.13 11.10
N TRP A 3 1.93 -21.85 11.07
CA TRP A 3 2.48 -21.15 9.93
C TRP A 3 3.83 -20.53 10.26
N ASP A 4 4.80 -20.75 9.40
CA ASP A 4 6.05 -20.03 9.40
C ASP A 4 6.05 -19.07 8.21
N LEU A 5 6.01 -17.77 8.48
CA LEU A 5 6.09 -16.70 7.48
C LEU A 5 7.52 -16.17 7.47
N PHE A 6 8.13 -16.10 6.30
CA PHE A 6 9.47 -15.57 6.12
C PHE A 6 9.39 -14.31 5.29
N CYS A 7 9.90 -13.22 5.82
CA CYS A 7 9.95 -11.91 5.16
C CYS A 7 11.40 -11.50 4.93
N ALA A 8 11.79 -11.38 3.66
CA ALA A 8 13.00 -10.67 3.27
C ALA A 8 12.63 -9.21 2.98
N VAL A 9 13.24 -8.28 3.71
CA VAL A 9 12.94 -6.84 3.57
C VAL A 9 13.80 -6.28 2.43
N VAL A 10 13.19 -6.05 1.27
CA VAL A 10 13.80 -5.47 0.07
C VAL A 10 13.31 -4.03 -0.15
N ASP A 11 12.00 -3.83 -0.12
CA ASP A 11 11.35 -2.51 -0.22
C ASP A 11 10.97 -1.98 1.18
N ASN A 12 11.93 -1.98 2.10
CA ASN A 12 11.78 -1.39 3.43
C ASN A 12 10.42 -1.78 4.07
N LEU A 13 9.48 -0.82 4.19
CA LEU A 13 8.18 -1.02 4.83
C LEU A 13 7.17 -1.80 3.98
N GLY A 14 7.39 -1.96 2.67
CA GLY A 14 6.47 -2.64 1.77
C GLY A 14 6.33 -4.12 2.10
N ASP A 15 7.43 -4.85 2.03
CA ASP A 15 7.44 -6.30 2.25
C ASP A 15 7.02 -6.69 3.66
N ILE A 16 7.61 -6.03 4.65
CA ILE A 16 7.29 -6.32 6.05
C ILE A 16 5.86 -5.92 6.41
N GLY A 17 5.33 -4.87 5.80
CA GLY A 17 3.95 -4.43 5.98
C GLY A 17 2.95 -5.49 5.55
N VAL A 18 3.16 -6.07 4.37
CA VAL A 18 2.35 -7.19 3.85
C VAL A 18 2.46 -8.42 4.76
N CYS A 19 3.67 -8.83 5.10
CA CYS A 19 3.90 -10.01 5.94
C CYS A 19 3.29 -9.85 7.33
N TRP A 20 3.38 -8.68 7.94
CA TRP A 20 2.79 -8.39 9.24
C TRP A 20 1.27 -8.41 9.21
N ARG A 21 0.63 -7.80 8.19
CA ARG A 21 -0.83 -7.88 8.02
C ARG A 21 -1.29 -9.31 7.84
N LEU A 22 -0.62 -10.09 6.98
CA LEU A 22 -0.94 -11.49 6.76
C LEU A 22 -0.83 -12.31 8.05
N ALA A 23 0.25 -12.13 8.81
CA ALA A 23 0.45 -12.81 10.08
C ALA A 23 -0.69 -12.52 11.07
N ARG A 24 -1.04 -11.23 11.24
CA ARG A 24 -2.13 -10.79 12.11
C ARG A 24 -3.47 -11.37 11.66
N GLN A 25 -3.77 -11.34 10.37
CA GLN A 25 -5.04 -11.81 9.84
C GLN A 25 -5.17 -13.33 9.96
N LEU A 26 -4.14 -14.11 9.64
CA LEU A 26 -4.14 -15.56 9.83
C LEU A 26 -4.36 -15.94 11.30
N ALA A 27 -3.70 -15.27 12.22
CA ALA A 27 -3.87 -15.50 13.65
C ALA A 27 -5.28 -15.15 14.14
N ALA A 28 -5.79 -13.97 13.77
CA ALA A 28 -7.06 -13.45 14.27
C ALA A 28 -8.29 -14.13 13.64
N GLU A 29 -8.24 -14.46 12.35
CA GLU A 29 -9.41 -14.90 11.57
C GLU A 29 -9.41 -16.39 11.27
N HIS A 30 -8.22 -17.03 11.19
CA HIS A 30 -8.06 -18.44 10.84
C HIS A 30 -7.50 -19.29 11.98
N ARG A 31 -7.41 -18.75 13.21
CA ARG A 31 -6.91 -19.45 14.41
C ARG A 31 -5.55 -20.12 14.18
N ALA A 32 -4.72 -19.49 13.34
CA ALA A 32 -3.39 -19.98 13.06
C ALA A 32 -2.43 -19.58 14.18
N GLU A 33 -1.54 -20.50 14.54
CA GLU A 33 -0.32 -20.16 15.30
C GLU A 33 0.71 -19.69 14.28
N VAL A 34 1.06 -18.41 14.28
CA VAL A 34 1.92 -17.80 13.27
C VAL A 34 3.25 -17.40 13.89
N ARG A 35 4.36 -17.85 13.28
CA ARG A 35 5.70 -17.34 13.55
C ARG A 35 6.15 -16.51 12.35
N LEU A 36 6.49 -15.26 12.60
CA LEU A 36 7.00 -14.35 11.58
C LEU A 36 8.52 -14.22 11.74
N TRP A 37 9.26 -14.60 10.70
CA TRP A 37 10.72 -14.49 10.60
C TRP A 37 11.07 -13.31 9.72
N VAL A 38 11.85 -12.37 10.25
CA VAL A 38 12.20 -11.11 9.57
C VAL A 38 13.71 -10.93 9.63
N ASP A 39 14.32 -10.54 8.52
CA ASP A 39 15.77 -10.28 8.44
C ASP A 39 16.13 -8.86 8.90
N ASP A 40 15.20 -7.90 8.88
CA ASP A 40 15.38 -6.54 9.43
C ASP A 40 14.39 -6.23 10.56
N LEU A 41 14.81 -6.51 11.79
CA LEU A 41 14.02 -6.22 12.99
C LEU A 41 13.90 -4.73 13.29
N THR A 42 14.79 -3.89 12.78
CA THR A 42 14.75 -2.43 13.00
C THR A 42 13.56 -1.82 12.27
N THR A 43 13.41 -2.16 11.02
CA THR A 43 12.24 -1.78 10.21
C THR A 43 10.95 -2.37 10.78
N PHE A 44 10.97 -3.62 11.26
CA PHE A 44 9.78 -4.24 11.83
C PHE A 44 9.29 -3.55 13.10
N ARG A 45 10.18 -3.14 13.99
CA ARG A 45 9.82 -2.43 15.24
C ARG A 45 9.08 -1.10 14.98
N GLN A 46 9.31 -0.46 13.85
CA GLN A 46 8.56 0.75 13.47
C GLN A 46 7.08 0.44 13.19
N LEU A 47 6.78 -0.70 12.56
CA LEU A 47 5.41 -1.12 12.24
C LEU A 47 4.67 -1.73 13.43
N ALA A 48 5.39 -2.37 14.34
CA ALA A 48 4.84 -3.10 15.47
C ALA A 48 5.47 -2.63 16.80
N PRO A 49 5.30 -1.37 17.20
CA PRO A 49 5.85 -0.85 18.44
C PRO A 49 5.23 -1.59 19.64
N GLY A 50 6.08 -2.02 20.57
CA GLY A 50 5.65 -2.72 21.79
C GLY A 50 5.50 -4.24 21.64
N LEU A 51 5.79 -4.81 20.47
CA LEU A 51 5.93 -6.25 20.35
C LEU A 51 7.26 -6.69 20.97
N ASP A 52 7.19 -7.71 21.83
CA ASP A 52 8.38 -8.38 22.31
C ASP A 52 8.96 -9.24 21.18
N VAL A 53 10.10 -8.81 20.67
CA VAL A 53 10.76 -9.47 19.55
C VAL A 53 11.91 -10.27 20.11
N GLU A 54 11.74 -11.59 20.25
CA GLU A 54 12.82 -12.48 20.60
C GLU A 54 13.83 -12.54 19.43
N ALA A 55 15.03 -12.02 19.68
CA ALA A 55 16.15 -12.29 18.80
C ALA A 55 16.56 -13.75 19.00
N PRO A 56 16.59 -14.60 17.95
CA PRO A 56 17.08 -15.96 18.09
C PRO A 56 18.54 -15.94 18.58
N SER A 57 18.88 -16.85 19.49
CA SER A 57 20.24 -16.99 20.04
C SER A 57 21.31 -17.32 18.97
N GLU A 58 20.88 -17.79 17.81
CA GLU A 58 21.70 -18.01 16.62
C GLU A 58 21.06 -17.38 15.41
N VAL A 59 21.72 -16.38 14.82
CA VAL A 59 21.31 -15.80 13.54
C VAL A 59 21.77 -16.74 12.43
N PRO A 60 20.86 -17.34 11.66
CA PRO A 60 21.27 -18.18 10.52
C PRO A 60 22.10 -17.38 9.51
N ALA A 61 23.16 -17.96 8.98
CA ALA A 61 24.06 -17.31 8.02
C ALA A 61 23.40 -16.91 6.69
N SER A 62 22.19 -17.43 6.42
CA SER A 62 21.33 -16.98 5.33
C SER A 62 19.87 -17.28 5.65
N TYR A 63 18.97 -16.48 5.08
CA TYR A 63 17.54 -16.66 5.13
C TYR A 63 17.08 -18.06 4.69
N VAL A 64 17.70 -18.56 3.61
CA VAL A 64 17.46 -19.92 3.10
C VAL A 64 17.88 -20.99 4.11
N GLN A 65 18.94 -20.75 4.87
CA GLN A 65 19.42 -21.68 5.89
C GLN A 65 18.47 -21.69 7.11
N ALA A 66 17.89 -20.54 7.47
CA ALA A 66 16.86 -20.45 8.51
C ALA A 66 15.61 -21.26 8.12
N MET A 67 15.15 -21.13 6.90
CA MET A 67 14.04 -21.90 6.37
C MET A 67 14.34 -23.40 6.41
N LYS A 68 15.52 -23.81 5.97
CA LYS A 68 15.93 -25.23 5.92
C LYS A 68 16.06 -25.90 7.28
N SER A 69 16.52 -25.18 8.29
CA SER A 69 16.80 -25.75 9.61
C SER A 69 15.62 -25.77 10.56
N ARG A 70 14.56 -24.99 10.31
CA ARG A 70 13.52 -24.73 11.32
C ARG A 70 12.11 -25.09 10.91
N THR A 71 11.85 -25.40 9.64
CA THR A 71 10.50 -25.75 9.18
C THR A 71 10.43 -27.23 8.79
N GLN A 72 9.44 -27.93 9.35
CA GLN A 72 9.05 -29.30 8.96
C GLN A 72 7.73 -29.28 8.16
N ALA A 73 7.38 -28.13 7.59
CA ALA A 73 6.12 -27.96 6.87
C ALA A 73 6.11 -28.81 5.58
N PRO A 74 5.00 -29.50 5.26
CA PRO A 74 4.87 -30.25 4.01
C PRO A 74 4.67 -29.35 2.79
N VAL A 75 4.30 -28.09 3.00
CA VAL A 75 3.96 -27.13 1.96
C VAL A 75 4.79 -25.86 2.08
N TRP A 76 5.34 -25.41 0.96
CA TRP A 76 6.01 -24.13 0.84
C TRP A 76 5.27 -23.28 -0.18
N ILE A 77 4.85 -22.07 0.23
CA ILE A 77 4.17 -21.10 -0.62
C ILE A 77 5.05 -19.88 -0.81
N ASN A 78 5.31 -19.50 -2.05
CA ASN A 78 5.84 -18.19 -2.40
C ASN A 78 4.70 -17.24 -2.73
N LEU A 79 4.66 -16.10 -2.05
CA LEU A 79 3.80 -14.98 -2.44
C LEU A 79 4.53 -14.13 -3.47
N GLU A 80 4.01 -14.09 -4.68
CA GLU A 80 4.56 -13.32 -5.79
C GLU A 80 3.66 -12.12 -6.08
N TYR A 81 4.04 -10.96 -5.57
CA TYR A 81 3.29 -9.73 -5.82
C TYR A 81 3.55 -9.18 -7.22
N LEU A 82 2.48 -9.05 -8.01
CA LEU A 82 2.46 -8.35 -9.31
C LEU A 82 3.43 -8.91 -10.36
N SER A 83 3.91 -10.13 -10.22
CA SER A 83 4.78 -10.77 -11.19
C SER A 83 4.18 -12.09 -11.66
N ALA A 84 3.87 -12.20 -12.94
CA ALA A 84 3.46 -13.44 -13.61
C ALA A 84 4.59 -13.92 -14.53
N GLU A 85 5.77 -14.18 -13.97
CA GLU A 85 6.88 -14.70 -14.75
C GLU A 85 6.60 -16.14 -15.20
N GLN A 86 6.84 -16.43 -16.47
CA GLN A 86 6.49 -17.73 -17.07
C GLN A 86 7.14 -18.93 -16.37
N TRP A 87 8.32 -18.75 -15.77
CA TRP A 87 9.00 -19.82 -15.05
C TRP A 87 8.25 -20.25 -13.78
N VAL A 88 7.47 -19.39 -13.17
CA VAL A 88 6.71 -19.69 -11.95
C VAL A 88 5.73 -20.83 -12.19
N GLY A 89 4.98 -20.78 -13.30
CA GLY A 89 4.05 -21.84 -13.66
C GLY A 89 4.72 -23.21 -13.85
N ARG A 90 5.98 -23.23 -14.28
CA ARG A 90 6.74 -24.47 -14.50
C ARG A 90 7.14 -25.17 -13.20
N TYR A 91 7.27 -24.43 -12.10
CA TYR A 91 7.68 -24.97 -10.81
C TYR A 91 6.55 -25.11 -9.80
N HIS A 92 5.32 -24.70 -10.16
CA HIS A 92 4.16 -24.83 -9.29
C HIS A 92 3.78 -26.28 -9.05
N GLY A 93 3.65 -26.67 -7.79
CA GLY A 93 3.26 -28.03 -7.40
C GLY A 93 4.36 -29.08 -7.52
N LEU A 94 5.60 -28.68 -7.80
CA LEU A 94 6.73 -29.62 -7.88
C LEU A 94 7.36 -29.84 -6.51
N PRO A 95 7.93 -31.05 -6.27
CA PRO A 95 8.72 -31.31 -5.09
C PRO A 95 9.88 -30.31 -4.93
N SER A 96 10.07 -29.83 -3.73
CA SER A 96 11.26 -29.07 -3.37
C SER A 96 12.49 -29.99 -3.40
N PRO A 97 13.72 -29.44 -3.61
CA PRO A 97 14.96 -30.21 -3.40
C PRO A 97 15.09 -30.83 -1.99
N GLN A 98 14.27 -30.41 -1.04
CA GLN A 98 14.19 -30.98 0.31
C GLN A 98 12.82 -31.64 0.53
N PRO A 99 12.72 -32.98 0.36
CA PRO A 99 11.52 -33.71 0.74
C PRO A 99 11.21 -33.56 2.26
N PRO A 100 9.94 -33.53 2.68
CA PRO A 100 8.73 -33.78 1.87
C PRO A 100 8.11 -32.50 1.28
N LEU A 101 8.81 -31.37 1.25
CA LEU A 101 8.26 -30.08 0.83
C LEU A 101 7.81 -30.10 -0.63
N VAL A 102 6.59 -29.65 -0.87
CA VAL A 102 6.08 -29.30 -2.20
C VAL A 102 5.97 -27.80 -2.30
N LYS A 103 6.49 -27.23 -3.39
CA LYS A 103 6.53 -25.78 -3.61
C LYS A 103 5.34 -25.31 -4.45
N TYR A 104 4.61 -24.36 -3.91
CA TYR A 104 3.52 -23.67 -4.61
C TYR A 104 3.81 -22.19 -4.75
N PHE A 105 3.28 -21.59 -5.80
CA PHE A 105 3.28 -20.14 -5.99
C PHE A 105 1.85 -19.64 -5.88
N PHE A 106 1.67 -18.56 -5.14
CA PHE A 106 0.38 -17.94 -4.90
C PHE A 106 0.47 -16.45 -5.26
N PHE A 107 -0.42 -15.98 -6.10
CA PHE A 107 -0.38 -14.64 -6.64
C PHE A 107 -1.48 -13.79 -6.00
N PRO A 108 -1.16 -12.86 -5.09
CA PRO A 108 -2.10 -11.81 -4.71
C PRO A 108 -2.48 -10.97 -5.92
N GLY A 109 -3.73 -10.54 -6.00
CA GLY A 109 -4.16 -9.74 -7.13
C GLY A 109 -5.65 -9.40 -7.11
N PHE A 110 -6.08 -8.76 -8.20
CA PHE A 110 -7.41 -8.12 -8.31
C PHE A 110 -8.39 -8.95 -9.14
N THR A 111 -8.00 -10.12 -9.62
CA THR A 111 -8.78 -10.95 -10.53
C THR A 111 -9.20 -12.26 -9.89
N SER A 112 -10.26 -12.86 -10.40
CA SER A 112 -10.81 -14.13 -9.90
C SER A 112 -9.85 -15.32 -10.03
N ASP A 113 -8.82 -15.20 -10.85
CA ASP A 113 -7.75 -16.19 -11.05
C ASP A 113 -6.52 -15.94 -10.16
N THR A 114 -6.60 -14.95 -9.27
CA THR A 114 -5.57 -14.63 -8.27
C THR A 114 -6.01 -15.01 -6.86
N GLY A 115 -5.08 -14.93 -5.91
CA GLY A 115 -5.33 -15.22 -4.50
C GLY A 115 -6.09 -14.13 -3.74
N GLY A 116 -6.49 -13.04 -4.40
CA GLY A 116 -7.12 -11.90 -3.74
C GLY A 116 -6.14 -10.95 -3.07
N LEU A 117 -6.66 -10.01 -2.28
CA LEU A 117 -5.89 -9.03 -1.53
C LEU A 117 -6.04 -9.27 -0.02
N LEU A 118 -5.10 -8.76 0.78
CA LEU A 118 -5.24 -8.73 2.23
C LEU A 118 -6.39 -7.78 2.62
N MET A 119 -7.49 -8.37 3.05
CA MET A 119 -8.70 -7.65 3.40
C MET A 119 -9.32 -8.27 4.66
N GLU A 120 -8.98 -7.70 5.80
CA GLU A 120 -9.43 -8.17 7.11
C GLU A 120 -10.95 -8.17 7.20
N ARG A 121 -11.51 -9.13 7.91
CA ARG A 121 -12.98 -9.24 8.12
C ARG A 121 -13.56 -7.93 8.65
N GLY A 122 -14.61 -7.47 8.00
CA GLY A 122 -15.28 -6.23 8.38
C GLY A 122 -14.54 -4.94 8.02
N LEU A 123 -13.46 -4.99 7.24
CA LEU A 123 -12.70 -3.80 6.82
C LEU A 123 -13.59 -2.76 6.13
N LYS A 124 -14.40 -3.18 5.16
CA LYS A 124 -15.29 -2.28 4.42
C LYS A 124 -16.33 -1.62 5.31
N GLN A 125 -16.88 -2.37 6.27
CA GLN A 125 -17.83 -1.84 7.26
C GLN A 125 -17.17 -0.82 8.18
N ARG A 126 -15.98 -1.12 8.71
CA ARG A 126 -15.20 -0.17 9.54
C ARG A 126 -14.86 1.09 8.77
N ARG A 127 -14.41 0.96 7.49
CA ARG A 127 -14.15 2.10 6.62
C ARG A 127 -15.41 2.95 6.42
N ALA A 128 -16.53 2.33 6.03
CA ALA A 128 -17.78 3.04 5.78
C ALA A 128 -18.28 3.78 7.03
N ALA A 129 -18.26 3.13 8.19
CA ALA A 129 -18.62 3.75 9.46
C ALA A 129 -17.71 4.95 9.78
N PHE A 130 -16.38 4.79 9.64
CA PHE A 130 -15.43 5.87 9.86
C PHE A 130 -15.64 7.03 8.88
N GLN A 131 -15.88 6.77 7.60
CA GLN A 131 -16.12 7.80 6.58
C GLN A 131 -17.44 8.56 6.79
N ALA A 132 -18.43 7.93 7.41
CA ALA A 132 -19.70 8.56 7.76
C ALA A 132 -19.61 9.41 9.05
N ASP A 133 -18.75 9.05 10.00
CA ASP A 133 -18.58 9.74 11.29
C ASP A 133 -17.60 10.90 11.19
N LYS A 134 -18.07 12.08 10.86
CA LYS A 134 -17.22 13.29 10.76
C LYS A 134 -16.62 13.72 12.08
N THR A 135 -17.31 13.48 13.19
CA THR A 135 -16.81 13.79 14.53
C THR A 135 -15.68 12.85 14.92
N GLY A 136 -15.85 11.56 14.71
CA GLY A 136 -14.80 10.56 14.95
C GLY A 136 -13.58 10.76 14.05
N GLN A 137 -13.78 11.14 12.77
CA GLN A 137 -12.67 11.52 11.88
C GLN A 137 -11.88 12.70 12.45
N ALA A 138 -12.56 13.77 12.86
CA ALA A 138 -11.90 14.95 13.40
C ALA A 138 -11.14 14.63 14.70
N ALA A 139 -11.73 13.82 15.59
CA ALA A 139 -11.08 13.36 16.82
C ALA A 139 -9.84 12.50 16.52
N PHE A 140 -9.93 11.57 15.58
CA PHE A 140 -8.80 10.74 15.14
C PHE A 140 -7.66 11.61 14.58
N LEU A 141 -7.96 12.51 13.63
CA LEU A 141 -6.96 13.38 13.03
C LEU A 141 -6.26 14.26 14.08
N SER A 142 -7.02 14.80 15.03
CA SER A 142 -6.45 15.53 16.17
C SER A 142 -5.56 14.63 17.04
N GLY A 143 -5.99 13.39 17.28
CA GLY A 143 -5.26 12.40 18.08
C GLY A 143 -3.89 12.03 17.50
N ILE A 144 -3.74 12.03 16.17
CA ILE A 144 -2.44 11.83 15.51
C ILE A 144 -1.63 13.13 15.36
N GLY A 145 -2.08 14.22 15.98
CA GLY A 145 -1.40 15.52 15.99
C GLY A 145 -1.68 16.41 14.78
N LEU A 146 -2.66 16.06 13.93
CA LEU A 146 -3.03 16.91 12.80
C LEU A 146 -3.84 18.11 13.28
N THR A 147 -3.46 19.31 12.85
CA THR A 147 -4.26 20.51 13.06
C THR A 147 -5.59 20.41 12.30
N LYS A 148 -6.65 20.97 12.89
CA LYS A 148 -7.98 20.94 12.27
C LYS A 148 -7.92 21.47 10.84
N PRO A 149 -8.45 20.72 9.84
CA PRO A 149 -8.59 21.23 8.49
C PRO A 149 -9.45 22.49 8.45
N GLU A 150 -9.08 23.43 7.59
CA GLU A 150 -9.87 24.64 7.33
C GLU A 150 -11.11 24.31 6.50
N PRO A 151 -12.19 25.11 6.58
CA PRO A 151 -13.37 24.90 5.74
C PRO A 151 -13.03 24.87 4.25
N GLY A 152 -13.44 23.80 3.57
CA GLY A 152 -13.18 23.60 2.14
C GLY A 152 -11.76 23.13 1.79
N GLU A 153 -10.93 22.85 2.78
CA GLU A 153 -9.58 22.33 2.57
C GLU A 153 -9.62 20.83 2.24
N HIS A 154 -9.00 20.44 1.13
CA HIS A 154 -8.84 19.03 0.76
C HIS A 154 -7.67 18.40 1.52
N LEU A 155 -7.88 17.22 2.04
CA LEU A 155 -6.84 16.43 2.69
C LEU A 155 -6.13 15.54 1.68
N ILE A 156 -4.79 15.56 1.68
CA ILE A 156 -3.96 14.74 0.81
C ILE A 156 -2.92 14.02 1.66
N SER A 157 -2.86 12.67 1.58
CA SER A 157 -1.77 11.91 2.18
C SER A 157 -0.61 11.74 1.20
N LEU A 158 0.62 11.89 1.70
CA LEU A 158 1.85 11.79 0.92
C LEU A 158 2.76 10.71 1.50
N PHE A 159 2.85 9.58 0.78
CA PHE A 159 3.78 8.51 1.07
C PHE A 159 4.44 8.07 -0.24
N CYS A 160 5.74 8.37 -0.42
CA CYS A 160 6.41 8.26 -1.71
C CYS A 160 7.86 7.77 -1.56
N TYR A 161 8.47 7.38 -2.68
CA TYR A 161 9.90 7.16 -2.80
C TYR A 161 10.64 8.50 -2.99
N PRO A 162 11.98 8.54 -2.74
CA PRO A 162 12.76 9.77 -2.87
C PRO A 162 12.72 10.43 -4.26
N GLN A 163 12.48 9.63 -5.30
CA GLN A 163 12.45 10.09 -6.70
C GLN A 163 11.14 10.80 -7.08
N ALA A 164 10.15 10.84 -6.20
CA ALA A 164 8.88 11.53 -6.46
C ALA A 164 9.11 13.01 -6.77
N PRO A 165 8.44 13.57 -7.78
CA PRO A 165 8.58 14.98 -8.17
C PRO A 165 7.85 15.92 -7.19
N MET A 166 8.24 15.88 -5.90
CA MET A 166 7.57 16.56 -4.80
C MET A 166 7.49 18.07 -5.00
N ALA A 167 8.57 18.70 -5.50
CA ALA A 167 8.57 20.15 -5.75
C ALA A 167 7.49 20.55 -6.76
N ALA A 168 7.33 19.79 -7.85
CA ALA A 168 6.31 20.04 -8.86
C ALA A 168 4.88 19.81 -8.31
N LEU A 169 4.70 18.82 -7.42
CA LEU A 169 3.43 18.62 -6.75
C LEU A 169 3.12 19.79 -5.79
N PHE A 170 4.09 20.25 -5.01
CA PHE A 170 3.89 21.39 -4.10
C PHE A 170 3.54 22.67 -4.87
N ASP A 171 4.17 22.91 -6.02
CA ASP A 171 3.84 24.03 -6.89
C ASP A 171 2.41 23.92 -7.43
N ALA A 172 2.02 22.72 -7.88
CA ALA A 172 0.68 22.45 -8.37
C ALA A 172 -0.41 22.68 -7.29
N LEU A 173 -0.16 22.21 -6.07
CA LEU A 173 -1.06 22.39 -4.92
C LEU A 173 -1.10 23.84 -4.45
N ALA A 174 0.03 24.54 -4.41
CA ALA A 174 0.13 25.93 -3.97
C ALA A 174 -0.60 26.91 -4.91
N THR A 175 -0.57 26.62 -6.22
CA THR A 175 -1.19 27.45 -7.27
C THR A 175 -2.57 26.94 -7.68
N GLY A 176 -2.99 25.78 -7.21
CA GLY A 176 -4.28 25.18 -7.49
C GLY A 176 -5.48 26.02 -6.99
N MET A 177 -6.67 25.68 -7.44
CA MET A 177 -7.89 26.43 -7.07
C MET A 177 -8.39 26.09 -5.67
N GLN A 178 -8.12 24.89 -5.16
CA GLN A 178 -8.65 24.41 -3.89
C GLN A 178 -7.61 24.53 -2.78
N PRO A 179 -7.98 25.03 -1.59
CA PRO A 179 -7.13 24.92 -0.41
C PRO A 179 -6.82 23.46 -0.10
N THR A 180 -5.57 23.16 0.23
CA THR A 180 -5.11 21.78 0.43
C THR A 180 -4.25 21.67 1.67
N LEU A 181 -4.53 20.67 2.51
CA LEU A 181 -3.65 20.23 3.59
C LEU A 181 -2.97 18.92 3.20
N ALA A 182 -1.67 18.97 2.96
CA ALA A 182 -0.86 17.80 2.69
C ALA A 182 -0.32 17.22 4.00
N ILE A 183 -0.48 15.92 4.16
CA ILE A 183 -0.07 15.16 5.33
C ILE A 183 1.09 14.23 4.91
N ALA A 184 2.25 14.40 5.52
CA ALA A 184 3.37 13.46 5.40
C ALA A 184 3.66 12.81 6.75
N PHE A 185 4.32 11.66 6.72
CA PHE A 185 4.64 10.89 7.92
C PHE A 185 6.11 11.08 8.28
N ALA A 186 6.42 11.21 9.56
CA ALA A 186 7.79 11.38 10.04
C ALA A 186 8.73 10.31 9.45
N GLU A 187 10.00 10.67 9.27
CA GLU A 187 11.06 9.79 8.74
C GLU A 187 10.86 9.31 7.29
N THR A 188 9.93 9.92 6.54
CA THR A 188 9.70 9.59 5.13
C THR A 188 10.32 10.61 4.17
N PRO A 189 10.57 10.23 2.91
CA PRO A 189 11.02 11.18 1.87
C PRO A 189 10.06 12.35 1.67
N ALA A 190 8.75 12.13 1.83
CA ALA A 190 7.76 13.21 1.75
C ALA A 190 7.94 14.23 2.88
N ALA A 191 8.19 13.79 4.11
CA ALA A 191 8.48 14.67 5.24
C ALA A 191 9.78 15.47 5.01
N GLN A 192 10.84 14.82 4.52
CA GLN A 192 12.09 15.48 4.19
C GLN A 192 11.89 16.56 3.11
N ALA A 193 11.10 16.27 2.08
CA ALA A 193 10.78 17.24 1.03
C ALA A 193 9.98 18.44 1.57
N LEU A 194 9.02 18.21 2.51
CA LEU A 194 8.30 19.31 3.17
C LEU A 194 9.21 20.19 4.01
N VAL A 195 10.16 19.58 4.75
CA VAL A 195 11.17 20.33 5.51
C VAL A 195 12.04 21.19 4.58
N ALA A 196 12.56 20.60 3.49
CA ALA A 196 13.37 21.29 2.51
C ALA A 196 12.61 22.45 1.80
N ALA A 197 11.30 22.31 1.63
CA ALA A 197 10.43 23.35 1.07
C ALA A 197 9.98 24.43 2.08
N GLY A 198 10.38 24.34 3.36
CA GLY A 198 9.95 25.25 4.42
C GLY A 198 8.46 25.10 4.80
N LEU A 199 7.87 23.92 4.52
CA LEU A 199 6.44 23.65 4.74
C LEU A 199 6.17 22.75 5.96
N ALA A 200 7.21 22.35 6.69
CA ALA A 200 7.05 21.55 7.90
C ALA A 200 6.25 22.33 8.97
N SER A 201 5.60 21.61 9.88
CA SER A 201 4.92 22.16 11.07
C SER A 201 3.81 23.21 10.75
N GLY A 202 3.01 22.93 9.73
CA GLY A 202 1.88 23.82 9.38
C GLY A 202 2.26 24.98 8.45
N GLY A 203 3.46 24.93 7.82
CA GLY A 203 3.89 25.91 6.83
C GLY A 203 2.88 26.03 5.69
N ARG A 204 2.74 27.25 5.15
CA ARG A 204 1.82 27.59 4.05
C ARG A 204 2.57 28.19 2.87
N ARG A 205 2.18 27.75 1.68
CA ARG A 205 2.64 28.31 0.41
C ARG A 205 1.43 28.42 -0.54
N GLY A 206 0.96 29.62 -0.79
CA GLY A 206 -0.27 29.83 -1.55
C GLY A 206 -1.44 29.09 -0.91
N ARG A 207 -2.08 28.19 -1.66
CA ARG A 207 -3.19 27.35 -1.18
C ARG A 207 -2.77 26.05 -0.53
N LEU A 208 -1.49 25.71 -0.57
CA LEU A 208 -0.95 24.54 0.10
C LEU A 208 -0.58 24.87 1.54
N ARG A 209 -1.13 24.11 2.47
CA ARG A 209 -0.70 23.95 3.85
C ARG A 209 -0.18 22.53 4.02
N ALA A 210 0.84 22.33 4.82
CA ALA A 210 1.39 20.98 5.00
C ALA A 210 1.70 20.73 6.47
N GLN A 211 1.62 19.45 6.85
CA GLN A 211 1.96 19.01 8.19
C GLN A 211 2.61 17.63 8.16
N ILE A 212 3.59 17.43 9.03
CA ILE A 212 4.21 16.14 9.29
C ILE A 212 3.57 15.59 10.56
N VAL A 213 2.99 14.39 10.47
CA VAL A 213 2.48 13.63 11.62
C VAL A 213 3.49 12.55 12.02
N PRO A 214 3.44 12.00 13.24
CA PRO A 214 4.26 10.87 13.62
C PRO A 214 4.14 9.69 12.64
N PHE A 215 5.10 8.76 12.69
CA PHE A 215 4.95 7.46 12.03
C PHE A 215 3.78 6.71 12.67
N LEU A 216 2.90 6.14 11.86
CA LEU A 216 1.63 5.56 12.31
C LEU A 216 1.67 4.03 12.29
N THR A 217 0.85 3.41 13.14
CA THR A 217 0.51 2.00 12.99
C THR A 217 -0.19 1.77 11.66
N GLN A 218 -0.18 0.54 11.16
CA GLN A 218 -0.89 0.20 9.93
C GLN A 218 -2.40 0.51 10.00
N ASP A 219 -3.03 0.29 11.15
CA ASP A 219 -4.45 0.54 11.35
C ASP A 219 -4.77 2.06 11.33
N ASP A 220 -3.90 2.88 11.89
CA ASP A 220 -4.04 4.35 11.85
C ASP A 220 -3.70 4.92 10.48
N TYR A 221 -2.70 4.34 9.79
CA TYR A 221 -2.42 4.68 8.40
C TYR A 221 -3.63 4.43 7.50
N ASP A 222 -4.30 3.28 7.66
CA ASP A 222 -5.54 3.00 6.93
C ASP A 222 -6.62 4.07 7.18
N ARG A 223 -6.78 4.52 8.43
CA ARG A 223 -7.74 5.59 8.78
C ARG A 223 -7.36 6.92 8.13
N VAL A 224 -6.07 7.26 8.00
CA VAL A 224 -5.63 8.43 7.25
C VAL A 224 -6.02 8.31 5.79
N LEU A 225 -5.78 7.15 5.15
CA LEU A 225 -6.22 6.90 3.76
C LEU A 225 -7.74 7.05 3.60
N TRP A 226 -8.52 6.63 4.59
CA TRP A 226 -9.99 6.78 4.57
C TRP A 226 -10.46 8.21 4.77
N ALA A 227 -9.72 9.00 5.53
CA ALA A 227 -10.03 10.40 5.81
C ALA A 227 -9.67 11.34 4.66
N CYS A 228 -8.57 11.05 3.95
CA CYS A 228 -8.06 11.91 2.89
C CYS A 228 -8.93 11.87 1.62
N ASP A 229 -8.96 12.99 0.90
CA ASP A 229 -9.65 13.13 -0.39
C ASP A 229 -8.79 12.55 -1.53
N TRP A 230 -7.44 12.61 -1.38
CA TRP A 230 -6.47 12.01 -2.27
C TRP A 230 -5.35 11.32 -1.50
N ASN A 231 -4.87 10.19 -2.05
CA ASN A 231 -3.80 9.42 -1.45
C ASN A 231 -2.66 9.21 -2.47
N PHE A 232 -1.49 9.75 -2.20
CA PHE A 232 -0.27 9.42 -2.92
C PHE A 232 0.44 8.32 -2.16
N VAL A 233 0.55 7.15 -2.77
CA VAL A 233 1.05 5.93 -2.13
C VAL A 233 2.17 5.29 -2.94
N ARG A 234 2.95 4.40 -2.32
CA ARG A 234 4.07 3.68 -2.93
C ARG A 234 4.06 2.19 -2.55
N GLY A 235 4.91 1.42 -3.24
CA GLY A 235 5.11 0.01 -2.93
C GLY A 235 3.84 -0.83 -3.03
N GLU A 236 3.79 -1.95 -2.33
CA GLU A 236 2.70 -2.93 -2.43
C GLU A 236 1.64 -2.74 -1.34
N ASP A 237 2.02 -2.68 -0.05
CA ASP A 237 1.04 -2.60 1.06
C ASP A 237 0.21 -1.32 0.97
N SER A 238 0.84 -0.14 0.91
CA SER A 238 0.10 1.12 0.85
C SER A 238 -0.72 1.27 -0.43
N PHE A 239 -0.27 0.69 -1.55
CA PHE A 239 -1.03 0.63 -2.79
C PHE A 239 -2.31 -0.22 -2.65
N MET A 240 -2.22 -1.40 -2.03
CA MET A 240 -3.41 -2.21 -1.77
C MET A 240 -4.38 -1.49 -0.84
N ARG A 241 -3.86 -0.88 0.22
CA ARG A 241 -4.70 -0.16 1.20
C ARG A 241 -5.38 1.07 0.62
N ALA A 242 -4.72 1.80 -0.28
CA ALA A 242 -5.33 2.94 -0.99
C ALA A 242 -6.51 2.51 -1.87
N GLN A 243 -6.42 1.37 -2.55
CA GLN A 243 -7.53 0.81 -3.31
C GLN A 243 -8.73 0.48 -2.41
N LEU A 244 -8.46 -0.16 -1.26
CA LEU A 244 -9.49 -0.51 -0.26
C LEU A 244 -10.06 0.71 0.48
N ALA A 245 -9.37 1.87 0.44
CA ALA A 245 -9.86 3.10 1.05
C ALA A 245 -11.08 3.71 0.32
N ALA A 246 -11.37 3.29 -0.91
CA ALA A 246 -12.43 3.84 -1.76
C ALA A 246 -12.32 5.37 -1.95
N ARG A 247 -11.10 5.88 -2.05
CA ARG A 247 -10.72 7.26 -2.27
C ARG A 247 -9.83 7.39 -3.50
N PRO A 248 -9.83 8.52 -4.19
CA PRO A 248 -8.85 8.80 -5.24
C PRO A 248 -7.42 8.57 -4.75
N PHE A 249 -6.61 7.96 -5.58
CA PHE A 249 -5.21 7.71 -5.26
C PHE A 249 -4.30 7.78 -6.48
N VAL A 250 -3.02 7.97 -6.22
CA VAL A 250 -1.94 7.92 -7.20
C VAL A 250 -0.87 6.98 -6.66
N TRP A 251 -0.49 5.98 -7.44
CA TRP A 251 0.52 5.00 -7.05
C TRP A 251 1.88 5.36 -7.66
N GLN A 252 2.90 5.48 -6.83
CA GLN A 252 4.29 5.49 -7.27
C GLN A 252 4.80 4.06 -7.26
N VAL A 253 5.04 3.52 -8.44
CA VAL A 253 5.56 2.17 -8.60
C VAL A 253 7.04 2.14 -8.19
N TYR A 254 7.47 1.04 -7.55
CA TYR A 254 8.88 0.86 -7.20
C TYR A 254 9.75 0.95 -8.45
N PRO A 255 10.75 1.85 -8.49
CA PRO A 255 11.62 2.02 -9.65
C PRO A 255 12.39 0.72 -9.91
N GLN A 256 12.18 0.12 -11.08
CA GLN A 256 12.88 -1.08 -11.52
C GLN A 256 13.71 -0.78 -12.76
N GLN A 257 14.76 -1.57 -12.98
CA GLN A 257 15.51 -1.54 -14.23
C GLN A 257 14.60 -1.93 -15.41
N GLU A 258 14.95 -1.52 -16.64
CA GLU A 258 14.25 -1.88 -17.89
C GLU A 258 12.80 -1.39 -18.03
N GLU A 259 12.43 -0.26 -17.40
CA GLU A 259 11.09 0.34 -17.51
C GLU A 259 9.90 -0.57 -17.09
N ASN A 260 10.15 -1.68 -16.42
CA ASN A 260 9.10 -2.59 -15.95
C ASN A 260 8.06 -1.90 -15.06
N HIS A 261 8.47 -0.90 -14.30
CA HIS A 261 7.58 -0.08 -13.48
C HIS A 261 6.55 0.68 -14.32
N ARG A 262 6.93 1.17 -15.52
CA ARG A 262 6.00 1.82 -16.46
C ARG A 262 4.94 0.85 -16.95
N ILE A 263 5.36 -0.34 -17.36
CA ILE A 263 4.45 -1.38 -17.87
C ILE A 263 3.44 -1.77 -16.78
N LYS A 264 3.92 -1.98 -15.55
CA LYS A 264 3.05 -2.30 -14.39
C LYS A 264 2.04 -1.18 -14.12
N MET A 265 2.47 0.07 -14.09
CA MET A 265 1.59 1.22 -13.88
C MET A 265 0.52 1.30 -14.97
N GLN A 266 0.92 1.19 -16.25
CA GLN A 266 -0.01 1.28 -17.37
C GLN A 266 -1.02 0.14 -17.38
N ALA A 267 -0.58 -1.09 -17.10
CA ALA A 267 -1.46 -2.26 -17.00
C ALA A 267 -2.50 -2.09 -15.89
N PHE A 268 -2.07 -1.59 -14.72
CA PHE A 268 -2.99 -1.29 -13.62
C PHE A 268 -3.98 -0.19 -14.00
N LEU A 269 -3.52 0.95 -14.54
CA LEU A 269 -4.38 2.06 -14.94
C LEU A 269 -5.41 1.64 -15.99
N ALA A 270 -5.00 0.87 -16.99
CA ALA A 270 -5.93 0.36 -18.01
C ALA A 270 -7.06 -0.47 -17.39
N ARG A 271 -6.73 -1.26 -16.38
CA ARG A 271 -7.72 -2.06 -15.65
C ARG A 271 -8.59 -1.21 -14.72
N TYR A 272 -7.97 -0.31 -13.94
CA TYR A 272 -8.65 0.57 -13.00
C TYR A 272 -9.66 1.49 -13.69
N LEU A 273 -9.28 2.06 -14.84
CA LEU A 273 -10.13 2.95 -15.62
C LEU A 273 -11.18 2.20 -16.44
N GLY A 274 -10.89 0.96 -16.86
CA GLY A 274 -11.71 0.23 -17.84
C GLY A 274 -11.66 0.86 -19.25
N ALA A 275 -12.10 0.11 -20.25
CA ALA A 275 -12.01 0.53 -21.64
C ALA A 275 -12.78 1.82 -21.99
N SER A 276 -13.88 2.09 -21.27
CA SER A 276 -14.79 3.22 -21.56
C SER A 276 -14.37 4.54 -20.89
N ALA A 277 -13.48 4.52 -19.89
CA ALA A 277 -13.19 5.69 -19.07
C ALA A 277 -11.85 6.38 -19.41
N MET A 278 -11.03 5.82 -20.29
CA MET A 278 -9.70 6.34 -20.63
C MET A 278 -9.74 7.81 -21.12
N GLY A 279 -10.73 8.18 -21.95
CA GLY A 279 -10.86 9.55 -22.45
C GLY A 279 -11.33 10.55 -21.39
N ALA A 280 -12.25 10.15 -20.52
CA ALA A 280 -12.79 11.00 -19.45
C ALA A 280 -11.80 11.18 -18.27
N SER A 281 -10.76 10.38 -18.22
CA SER A 281 -9.78 10.33 -17.13
C SER A 281 -8.38 10.77 -17.55
N ALA A 282 -8.24 11.50 -18.65
CA ALA A 282 -6.94 11.94 -19.19
C ALA A 282 -6.11 12.70 -18.15
N GLY A 283 -6.74 13.57 -17.35
CA GLY A 283 -6.07 14.28 -16.25
C GLY A 283 -5.49 13.34 -15.20
N LEU A 284 -6.22 12.29 -14.84
CA LEU A 284 -5.75 11.28 -13.88
C LEU A 284 -4.58 10.47 -14.45
N VAL A 285 -4.65 10.05 -15.73
CA VAL A 285 -3.55 9.35 -16.41
C VAL A 285 -2.29 10.22 -16.45
N ASP A 286 -2.44 11.49 -16.82
CA ASP A 286 -1.34 12.47 -16.84
C ASP A 286 -0.76 12.66 -15.43
N LEU A 287 -1.60 12.74 -14.38
CA LEU A 287 -1.16 12.88 -13.00
C LEU A 287 -0.33 11.67 -12.54
N TRP A 288 -0.79 10.45 -12.80
CA TRP A 288 -0.04 9.24 -12.49
C TRP A 288 1.29 9.19 -13.25
N THR A 289 1.27 9.56 -14.54
CA THR A 289 2.45 9.54 -15.40
C THR A 289 3.48 10.60 -14.96
N ALA A 290 3.02 11.81 -14.60
CA ALA A 290 3.87 12.87 -14.06
C ALA A 290 4.46 12.48 -12.69
N TRP A 291 3.62 11.87 -11.80
CA TRP A 291 4.07 11.44 -10.49
C TRP A 291 5.14 10.34 -10.53
N ASN A 292 5.06 9.47 -11.52
CA ASN A 292 6.08 8.43 -11.74
C ASN A 292 7.30 8.91 -12.57
N GLY A 293 7.38 10.21 -12.89
CA GLY A 293 8.53 10.78 -13.61
C GLY A 293 8.61 10.39 -15.09
N LEU A 294 7.52 9.87 -15.67
CA LEU A 294 7.48 9.40 -17.05
C LEU A 294 7.18 10.52 -18.07
N ILE A 295 6.75 11.68 -17.59
CA ILE A 295 6.61 12.92 -18.37
C ILE A 295 7.21 14.08 -17.58
N PRO A 296 7.54 15.21 -18.24
CA PRO A 296 8.20 16.34 -17.58
C PRO A 296 7.44 16.85 -16.35
N PRO A 297 8.13 17.23 -15.24
CA PRO A 297 7.49 17.73 -14.01
C PRO A 297 6.56 18.94 -14.22
N ALA A 298 6.79 19.75 -15.27
CA ALA A 298 5.92 20.86 -15.65
C ALA A 298 4.48 20.43 -16.00
N ARG A 299 4.26 19.14 -16.31
CA ARG A 299 2.92 18.56 -16.55
C ARG A 299 2.13 18.31 -15.25
N MET A 300 2.76 18.37 -14.09
CA MET A 300 2.10 18.09 -12.79
C MET A 300 0.92 19.03 -12.54
N ALA A 301 1.14 20.33 -12.68
CA ALA A 301 0.09 21.31 -12.39
C ALA A 301 -1.11 21.22 -13.36
N PRO A 302 -0.94 21.15 -14.69
CA PRO A 302 -2.06 20.88 -15.61
C PRO A 302 -2.81 19.59 -15.30
N ALA A 303 -2.07 18.49 -15.00
CA ALA A 303 -2.66 17.20 -14.68
C ALA A 303 -3.47 17.23 -13.38
N TRP A 304 -2.95 17.90 -12.34
CA TRP A 304 -3.66 18.12 -11.08
C TRP A 304 -4.95 18.90 -11.30
N ILE A 305 -4.90 20.04 -12.00
CA ILE A 305 -6.08 20.87 -12.31
C ILE A 305 -7.13 20.06 -13.05
N ALA A 306 -6.74 19.30 -14.08
CA ALA A 306 -7.66 18.45 -14.84
C ALA A 306 -8.29 17.34 -13.99
N SER A 307 -7.49 16.72 -13.09
CA SER A 307 -7.99 15.72 -12.15
C SER A 307 -8.98 16.31 -11.15
N MET A 308 -8.72 17.50 -10.64
CA MET A 308 -9.63 18.20 -9.72
C MET A 308 -10.94 18.62 -10.41
N ALA A 309 -10.90 18.99 -11.68
CA ALA A 309 -12.10 19.30 -12.45
C ALA A 309 -13.03 18.08 -12.62
N THR A 310 -12.49 16.88 -12.56
CA THR A 310 -13.23 15.60 -12.69
C THR A 310 -13.30 14.80 -11.37
N MET A 311 -13.03 15.44 -10.25
CA MET A 311 -12.89 14.82 -8.91
C MET A 311 -14.09 13.93 -8.53
N GLN A 312 -15.30 14.34 -8.84
CA GLN A 312 -16.52 13.55 -8.54
C GLN A 312 -16.52 12.22 -9.28
N GLY A 313 -16.16 12.23 -10.58
CA GLY A 313 -16.05 11.03 -11.40
C GLY A 313 -14.94 10.11 -10.90
N ILE A 314 -13.77 10.64 -10.56
CA ILE A 314 -12.64 9.89 -10.01
C ILE A 314 -13.02 9.27 -8.66
N SER A 315 -13.72 10.01 -7.79
CA SER A 315 -14.19 9.50 -6.49
C SER A 315 -15.23 8.39 -6.66
N HIS A 316 -16.11 8.50 -7.66
CA HIS A 316 -17.07 7.45 -7.98
C HIS A 316 -16.36 6.18 -8.48
N LEU A 317 -15.40 6.33 -9.39
CA LEU A 317 -14.57 5.24 -9.89
C LEU A 317 -13.83 4.53 -8.74
N ALA A 318 -13.22 5.28 -7.82
CA ALA A 318 -12.52 4.71 -6.67
C ALA A 318 -13.44 3.86 -5.77
N ARG A 319 -14.70 4.28 -5.59
CA ARG A 319 -15.69 3.48 -4.85
C ARG A 319 -16.07 2.20 -5.58
N LEU A 320 -16.40 2.29 -6.87
CA LEU A 320 -16.74 1.12 -7.69
C LEU A 320 -15.59 0.12 -7.74
N TRP A 321 -14.36 0.61 -7.88
CA TRP A 321 -13.17 -0.23 -7.85
C TRP A 321 -13.04 -0.96 -6.50
N ALA A 322 -13.13 -0.24 -5.39
CA ALA A 322 -13.03 -0.85 -4.06
C ALA A 322 -14.13 -1.91 -3.79
N GLU A 323 -15.31 -1.75 -4.37
CA GLU A 323 -16.39 -2.74 -4.31
C GLU A 323 -16.05 -3.99 -5.14
N SER A 324 -15.44 -3.82 -6.31
CA SER A 324 -15.08 -4.94 -7.19
C SER A 324 -14.01 -5.86 -6.61
N LEU A 325 -13.23 -5.39 -5.65
CA LEU A 325 -12.13 -6.16 -5.03
C LEU A 325 -12.58 -7.33 -4.15
N ASP A 326 -13.88 -7.50 -3.92
CA ASP A 326 -14.43 -8.66 -3.20
C ASP A 326 -14.45 -9.94 -4.05
N ALA A 327 -14.48 -9.80 -5.37
CA ALA A 327 -14.70 -10.94 -6.27
C ALA A 327 -13.63 -12.05 -6.15
N PRO A 328 -12.31 -11.74 -6.02
CA PRO A 328 -11.28 -12.75 -5.83
C PRO A 328 -11.26 -13.33 -4.40
N GLY A 329 -11.96 -12.72 -3.46
CA GLY A 329 -11.90 -13.09 -2.05
C GLY A 329 -10.70 -12.48 -1.32
N ASP A 330 -10.59 -12.84 -0.05
CA ASP A 330 -9.51 -12.40 0.84
C ASP A 330 -8.29 -13.34 0.74
N LEU A 331 -7.10 -12.78 0.63
CA LEU A 331 -5.83 -13.50 0.48
C LEU A 331 -5.57 -14.49 1.62
N ALA A 332 -5.76 -14.07 2.87
CA ALA A 332 -5.49 -14.95 4.02
C ALA A 332 -6.45 -16.14 4.05
N GLY A 333 -7.73 -15.91 3.76
CA GLY A 333 -8.73 -16.97 3.66
C GLY A 333 -8.47 -17.94 2.52
N ASN A 334 -8.09 -17.41 1.36
CA ASN A 334 -7.74 -18.24 0.20
C ASN A 334 -6.49 -19.08 0.45
N LEU A 335 -5.46 -18.51 1.07
CA LEU A 335 -4.26 -19.23 1.49
C LEU A 335 -4.56 -20.31 2.52
N ALA A 336 -5.36 -19.99 3.55
CA ALA A 336 -5.73 -20.96 4.59
C ALA A 336 -6.44 -22.16 3.98
N ARG A 337 -7.46 -21.93 3.14
CA ARG A 337 -8.19 -22.98 2.43
C ARG A 337 -7.28 -23.82 1.53
N PHE A 338 -6.41 -23.15 0.76
CA PHE A 338 -5.45 -23.81 -0.11
C PHE A 338 -4.53 -24.79 0.66
N CYS A 339 -4.07 -24.38 1.85
CA CYS A 339 -3.25 -25.24 2.70
C CYS A 339 -4.05 -26.38 3.34
N GLU A 340 -5.28 -26.11 3.83
CA GLU A 340 -6.15 -27.13 4.44
C GLU A 340 -6.47 -28.27 3.48
N GLU A 341 -6.59 -27.99 2.19
CA GLU A 341 -6.84 -28.99 1.16
C GLU A 341 -5.59 -29.86 0.84
N ARG A 342 -4.39 -29.51 1.33
CA ARG A 342 -3.09 -30.14 0.98
C ARG A 342 -2.29 -30.68 2.17
N VAL A 343 -2.75 -30.44 3.36
CA VAL A 343 -2.17 -30.92 4.62
C VAL A 343 -3.15 -31.88 5.31
#